data_e18937fe1e2270a21f365f191179edd0
#
_entry.id   e18937fe1e2270a21f365f191179edd0
#
_cell.length_a   1.000
_cell.length_b   1.000
_cell.length_c   1.000
_cell.angle_alpha   90.00
_cell.angle_beta   90.00
_cell.angle_gamma   90.00
#
_symmetry.space_group_name_H-M   'P 1'
#
loop_
_entity.id
_entity.type
_entity.pdbx_description
1 polymer ?
#
loop_
_entity_poly.entity_id
_entity_poly.type
_entity_poly.pdbx_seq_one_letter_code
_entity_poly.pdbx_strand_id
1 'polypeptide(L)'
;MSHTLKVVAGGLLLLGLLVVAARVVHAATPTAGMAAAARWFVPFWLIGAAINMWVGVAKAGYSVAEEAPIFLVVFAVPATVAILVAWSLSRT
;
A
#
# COMPACT_ATOMS: atom_id res chain seq x y z
N MET A 1 -13.31 -11.50 5.77
CA MET A 1 -13.38 -10.03 5.88
C MET A 1 -12.41 -9.46 6.91
N SER A 2 -12.35 -10.03 8.11
CA SER A 2 -11.42 -9.51 9.13
C SER A 2 -9.95 -9.58 8.69
N HIS A 3 -9.56 -10.64 7.96
CA HIS A 3 -8.20 -10.74 7.42
C HIS A 3 -7.93 -9.64 6.40
N THR A 4 -8.89 -9.39 5.50
CA THR A 4 -8.76 -8.33 4.49
C THR A 4 -8.63 -6.96 5.15
N LEU A 5 -9.45 -6.67 6.16
CA LEU A 5 -9.36 -5.43 6.91
C LEU A 5 -8.00 -5.26 7.58
N LYS A 6 -7.47 -6.34 8.17
CA LYS A 6 -6.15 -6.30 8.81
C LYS A 6 -5.04 -6.00 7.80
N VAL A 7 -5.09 -6.61 6.63
CA VAL A 7 -4.09 -6.39 5.58
C VAL A 7 -4.19 -4.96 5.04
N VAL A 8 -5.39 -4.47 4.78
CA VAL A 8 -5.59 -3.09 4.32
C VAL A 8 -5.11 -2.10 5.37
N ALA A 9 -5.49 -2.30 6.63
CA ALA A 9 -5.04 -1.44 7.72
C ALA A 9 -3.52 -1.47 7.87
N GLY A 10 -2.91 -2.65 7.75
CA GLY A 10 -1.46 -2.82 7.77
C GLY A 10 -0.78 -2.05 6.65
N GLY A 11 -1.36 -2.08 5.44
CA GLY A 11 -0.86 -1.32 4.30
C GLY A 11 -0.92 0.18 4.52
N LEU A 12 -2.04 0.66 5.06
CA LEU A 12 -2.19 2.09 5.37
C LEU A 12 -1.22 2.54 6.47
N LEU A 13 -1.02 1.72 7.49
CA LEU A 13 -0.02 1.99 8.53
C LEU A 13 1.39 2.03 7.95
N LEU A 14 1.74 1.08 7.10
CA LEU A 14 3.04 1.05 6.45
C LEU A 14 3.25 2.30 5.60
N LEU A 15 2.25 2.69 4.82
CA LEU A 15 2.30 3.91 4.02
C LEU A 15 2.56 5.13 4.92
N GLY A 16 1.81 5.26 6.02
CA GLY A 16 1.98 6.36 6.96
C GLY A 16 3.37 6.41 7.57
N LEU A 17 3.89 5.24 7.96
CA LEU A 17 5.24 5.14 8.53
C LEU A 17 6.31 5.52 7.51
N LEU A 18 6.17 5.07 6.27
CA LEU A 18 7.13 5.40 5.20
C LEU A 18 7.12 6.90 4.89
N VAL A 19 5.95 7.50 4.84
CA VAL A 19 5.81 8.94 4.57
C VAL A 19 6.42 9.76 5.71
N VAL A 20 6.14 9.39 6.95
CA VAL A 20 6.71 10.08 8.12
C VAL A 20 8.22 9.91 8.17
N ALA A 21 8.72 8.70 7.93
CA ALA A 21 10.16 8.43 7.89
C ALA A 21 10.85 9.25 6.80
N ALA A 22 10.23 9.33 5.62
CA ALA A 22 10.77 10.12 4.51
C ALA A 22 10.84 11.60 4.85
N ARG A 23 9.86 12.12 5.58
CA ARG A 23 9.89 13.52 6.02
C ARG A 23 11.10 13.81 6.91
N VAL A 24 11.42 12.89 7.80
CA VAL A 24 12.57 13.05 8.70
C VAL A 24 13.89 12.89 7.94
N VAL A 25 13.99 11.86 7.12
CA VAL A 25 15.21 11.56 6.34
C VAL A 25 15.50 12.66 5.33
N HIS A 26 14.46 13.20 4.69
CA HIS A 26 14.61 14.26 3.69
C HIS A 26 14.27 15.62 4.29
N ALA A 27 14.90 15.96 5.40
CA ALA A 27 14.57 17.19 6.15
C ALA A 27 14.72 18.46 5.33
N ALA A 28 15.64 18.49 4.35
CA ALA A 28 15.84 19.65 3.48
C ALA A 28 14.73 19.79 2.42
N THR A 29 14.11 18.67 2.01
CA THR A 29 13.04 18.64 1.02
C THR A 29 11.94 17.66 1.47
N PRO A 30 11.28 17.94 2.61
CA PRO A 30 10.37 16.95 3.21
C PRO A 30 9.18 16.61 2.34
N THR A 31 8.60 17.59 1.63
CA THR A 31 7.46 17.34 0.75
C THR A 31 7.83 16.43 -0.41
N ALA A 32 8.99 16.68 -1.03
CA ALA A 32 9.46 15.84 -2.13
C ALA A 32 9.77 14.41 -1.65
N GLY A 33 10.37 14.28 -0.47
CA GLY A 33 10.67 12.97 0.12
C GLY A 33 9.41 12.18 0.42
N MET A 34 8.40 12.82 1.00
CA MET A 34 7.12 12.18 1.30
C MET A 34 6.39 11.75 0.02
N ALA A 35 6.39 12.59 -1.00
CA ALA A 35 5.76 12.26 -2.29
C ALA A 35 6.46 11.07 -2.94
N ALA A 36 7.79 11.03 -2.92
CA ALA A 36 8.57 9.91 -3.46
C ALA A 36 8.26 8.62 -2.70
N ALA A 37 8.21 8.66 -1.37
CA ALA A 37 7.90 7.50 -0.55
C ALA A 37 6.50 6.95 -0.90
N ALA A 38 5.52 7.83 -1.05
CA ALA A 38 4.15 7.41 -1.41
C ALA A 38 4.12 6.78 -2.80
N ARG A 39 4.86 7.33 -3.77
CA ARG A 39 4.94 6.75 -5.13
C ARG A 39 5.61 5.38 -5.12
N TRP A 40 6.72 5.23 -4.41
CA TRP A 40 7.42 3.95 -4.33
C TRP A 40 6.64 2.89 -3.55
N PHE A 41 5.79 3.31 -2.63
CA PHE A 41 4.91 2.39 -1.91
C PHE A 41 4.04 1.56 -2.88
N VAL A 42 3.54 2.17 -3.96
CA VAL A 42 2.60 1.50 -4.87
C VAL A 42 3.17 0.20 -5.46
N PRO A 43 4.34 0.19 -6.12
CA PRO A 43 4.87 -1.08 -6.63
C PRO A 43 5.26 -2.07 -5.54
N PHE A 44 5.77 -1.61 -4.41
CA PHE A 44 6.07 -2.51 -3.30
C PHE A 44 4.80 -3.11 -2.70
N TRP A 45 3.75 -2.31 -2.60
CA TRP A 45 2.47 -2.80 -2.10
C TRP A 45 1.82 -3.78 -3.08
N LEU A 46 2.01 -3.59 -4.37
CA LEU A 46 1.54 -4.55 -5.37
C LEU A 46 2.15 -5.93 -5.12
N ILE A 47 3.45 -5.97 -4.85
CA ILE A 47 4.13 -7.23 -4.52
C ILE A 47 3.54 -7.83 -3.24
N GLY A 48 3.34 -7.02 -2.20
CA GLY A 48 2.74 -7.47 -0.94
C GLY A 48 1.33 -8.02 -1.13
N ALA A 49 0.52 -7.34 -1.93
CA ALA A 49 -0.84 -7.78 -2.22
C ALA A 49 -0.84 -9.09 -3.03
N ALA A 50 0.10 -9.23 -3.96
CA ALA A 50 0.25 -10.46 -4.75
C ALA A 50 0.65 -11.64 -3.86
N ILE A 51 1.55 -11.42 -2.92
CA ILE A 51 1.94 -12.45 -1.95
C ILE A 51 0.74 -12.85 -1.08
N ASN A 52 -0.04 -11.86 -0.64
CA ASN A 52 -1.24 -12.13 0.15
C ASN A 52 -2.24 -12.98 -0.64
N MET A 53 -2.45 -12.69 -1.91
CA MET A 53 -3.30 -13.49 -2.78
C MET A 53 -2.76 -14.92 -2.94
N TRP A 54 -1.45 -15.04 -3.19
CA TRP A 54 -0.81 -16.35 -3.34
C TRP A 54 -0.99 -17.20 -2.08
N VAL A 55 -0.81 -16.63 -0.90
CA VAL A 55 -1.00 -17.34 0.36
C VAL A 55 -2.46 -17.80 0.49
N GLY A 56 -3.42 -16.95 0.13
CA GLY A 56 -4.84 -17.33 0.18
C GLY A 56 -5.15 -18.50 -0.73
N VAL A 57 -4.64 -18.51 -1.97
CA VAL A 57 -4.87 -19.57 -2.93
C VAL A 57 -4.08 -20.84 -2.58
N ALA A 58 -2.78 -20.70 -2.30
CA ALA A 58 -1.89 -21.84 -2.14
C ALA A 58 -1.99 -22.50 -0.77
N LYS A 59 -2.19 -21.73 0.29
CA LYS A 59 -2.12 -22.24 1.67
C LYS A 59 -3.46 -22.28 2.39
N ALA A 60 -4.35 -21.33 2.14
CA ALA A 60 -5.66 -21.29 2.78
C ALA A 60 -6.73 -22.01 1.96
N GLY A 61 -6.41 -22.44 0.73
CA GLY A 61 -7.32 -23.23 -0.08
C GLY A 61 -8.38 -22.44 -0.83
N TYR A 62 -8.28 -21.12 -0.88
CA TYR A 62 -9.22 -20.30 -1.63
C TYR A 62 -8.98 -20.43 -3.14
N SER A 63 -10.04 -20.27 -3.92
CA SER A 63 -9.90 -20.23 -5.37
C SER A 63 -9.40 -18.87 -5.85
N VAL A 64 -8.83 -18.85 -7.07
CA VAL A 64 -8.43 -17.58 -7.70
C VAL A 64 -9.64 -16.65 -7.87
N ALA A 65 -10.81 -17.23 -8.23
CA ALA A 65 -12.03 -16.44 -8.40
C ALA A 65 -12.47 -15.78 -7.10
N GLU A 66 -12.26 -16.42 -5.96
CA GLU A 66 -12.56 -15.85 -4.65
C GLU A 66 -11.56 -14.78 -4.24
N GLU A 67 -10.27 -15.00 -4.56
CA GLU A 67 -9.19 -14.10 -4.14
C GLU A 67 -9.01 -12.88 -5.05
N ALA A 68 -9.41 -12.96 -6.31
CA ALA A 68 -9.20 -11.86 -7.25
C ALA A 68 -9.88 -10.55 -6.80
N PRO A 69 -11.17 -10.54 -6.40
CA PRO A 69 -11.77 -9.30 -5.89
C PRO A 69 -11.14 -8.84 -4.57
N ILE A 70 -10.73 -9.77 -3.72
CA ILE A 70 -10.03 -9.43 -2.47
C ILE A 70 -8.68 -8.77 -2.78
N PHE A 71 -7.94 -9.33 -3.76
CA PHE A 71 -6.68 -8.75 -4.22
C PHE A 71 -6.88 -7.31 -4.70
N LEU A 72 -7.92 -7.07 -5.48
CA LEU A 72 -8.21 -5.72 -5.97
C LEU A 72 -8.44 -4.74 -4.82
N VAL A 73 -9.18 -5.13 -3.81
CA VAL A 73 -9.43 -4.28 -2.63
C VAL A 73 -8.15 -4.08 -1.84
N VAL A 74 -7.42 -5.16 -1.56
CA VAL A 74 -6.17 -5.11 -0.76
C VAL A 74 -5.14 -4.21 -1.44
N PHE A 75 -5.02 -4.30 -2.76
CA PHE A 75 -4.10 -3.45 -3.51
C PHE A 75 -4.64 -2.04 -3.66
N ALA A 76 -5.89 -1.90 -4.13
CA ALA A 76 -6.45 -0.63 -4.57
C ALA A 76 -6.60 0.38 -3.43
N VAL A 77 -7.03 -0.04 -2.24
CA VAL A 77 -7.29 0.91 -1.15
C VAL A 77 -6.02 1.61 -0.70
N PRO A 78 -4.95 0.90 -0.27
CA PRO A 78 -3.71 1.59 0.10
C PRO A 78 -3.04 2.28 -1.08
N ALA A 79 -3.08 1.68 -2.29
CA ALA A 79 -2.46 2.28 -3.48
C ALA A 79 -3.15 3.59 -3.86
N THR A 80 -4.48 3.65 -3.79
CA THR A 80 -5.22 4.87 -4.09
C THR A 80 -4.87 5.97 -3.09
N VAL A 81 -4.80 5.63 -1.80
CA VAL A 81 -4.39 6.60 -0.77
C VAL A 81 -2.98 7.09 -1.07
N ALA A 82 -2.05 6.18 -1.42
CA ALA A 82 -0.67 6.55 -1.73
C ALA A 82 -0.61 7.51 -2.94
N ILE A 83 -1.37 7.22 -3.99
CA ILE A 83 -1.42 8.07 -5.18
C ILE A 83 -1.97 9.46 -4.83
N LEU A 84 -3.04 9.51 -4.03
CA LEU A 84 -3.62 10.78 -3.60
C LEU A 84 -2.65 11.58 -2.72
N VAL A 85 -1.92 10.91 -1.84
CA VAL A 85 -0.91 11.56 -1.00
C VAL A 85 0.21 12.11 -1.88
N ALA A 86 0.72 11.31 -2.81
CA ALA A 86 1.80 11.74 -3.71
C ALA A 86 1.36 12.92 -4.57
N TRP A 87 0.15 12.85 -5.12
CA TRP A 87 -0.39 13.92 -5.96
C TRP A 87 -0.60 15.21 -5.17
N SER A 88 -1.18 15.09 -3.98
CA SER A 88 -1.42 16.23 -3.10
C SER A 88 -0.13 16.93 -2.71
N LEU A 89 0.89 16.15 -2.33
CA LEU A 89 2.20 16.69 -1.95
C LEU A 89 2.95 17.29 -3.15
N SER A 90 2.76 16.71 -4.33
CA SER A 90 3.41 17.22 -5.55
C SER A 90 2.85 18.57 -6.01
N ARG A 91 1.64 18.91 -5.57
CA ARG A 91 1.02 20.20 -5.90
C ARG A 91 1.53 21.35 -5.03
N THR A 92 2.12 21.05 -3.91
CA THR A 92 2.67 22.07 -3.03
C THR A 92 4.13 22.32 -3.36
#